data_bc1bdf2726d67e69f425ac1e7715d058
#
_entry.id   bc1bdf2726d67e69f425ac1e7715d058
#
_cell.length_a   1.000
_cell.length_b   1.000
_cell.length_c   1.000
_cell.angle_alpha   90.00
_cell.angle_beta   90.00
_cell.angle_gamma   90.00
#
_symmetry.space_group_name_H-M   'P 1'
#
loop_
_entity.id
_entity.type
_entity.pdbx_description
1 polymer ?
#
loop_
_entity_poly.entity_id
_entity_poly.type
_entity_poly.pdbx_seq_one_letter_code
_entity_poly.pdbx_strand_id
1 'polypeptide(L)'
;MDEKMHFMTDAGELLDWMWEHEEFKIINKVEAQMLLDYMEGHDYRLSTDKEGNLVRVDVNDDQYDTDEYSVDDLIDSVCEWNYELILHTTEEMKKSDISDAEYSKLEEKMNSLKEQEQILDKLFDQTKYAAKVELLATELAEAFVANLQRNGVDKAVGTLCEAIRDEPLKEGDRGGR
;
A
#
# COMPACT_ATOMS: atom_id res chain seq x y z
N MET A 1 0.70 -34.51 6.37
CA MET A 1 1.95 -33.79 6.65
C MET A 1 1.56 -32.31 6.64
N ASP A 2 1.44 -31.73 7.82
CA ASP A 2 1.19 -30.29 7.90
C ASP A 2 2.44 -29.58 7.36
N GLU A 3 2.37 -29.09 6.13
CA GLU A 3 3.40 -28.21 5.61
C GLU A 3 3.39 -26.98 6.50
N LYS A 4 4.50 -26.79 7.17
CA LYS A 4 4.69 -25.64 8.07
C LYS A 4 4.62 -24.38 7.20
N MET A 5 3.59 -23.58 7.41
CA MET A 5 3.42 -22.31 6.71
C MET A 5 4.69 -21.47 6.88
N HIS A 6 5.20 -20.93 5.78
CA HIS A 6 6.38 -20.04 5.81
C HIS A 6 5.90 -18.61 5.94
N PHE A 7 6.30 -17.96 7.01
CA PHE A 7 5.99 -16.54 7.23
C PHE A 7 7.08 -15.65 6.66
N MET A 8 6.69 -14.60 5.97
CA MET A 8 7.61 -13.57 5.52
C MET A 8 8.10 -12.76 6.71
N THR A 9 9.38 -12.83 6.99
CA THR A 9 10.03 -12.15 8.12
C THR A 9 11.08 -11.14 7.71
N ASP A 10 11.47 -11.15 6.44
CA ASP A 10 12.46 -10.24 5.85
C ASP A 10 11.85 -9.46 4.69
N ALA A 11 12.16 -8.19 4.64
CA ALA A 11 11.71 -7.30 3.58
C ALA A 11 12.08 -7.78 2.16
N GLY A 12 13.16 -8.57 2.04
CA GLY A 12 13.56 -9.18 0.77
C GLY A 12 12.52 -10.16 0.25
N GLU A 13 11.95 -11.00 1.13
CA GLU A 13 10.92 -11.98 0.77
C GLU A 13 9.66 -11.30 0.21
N LEU A 14 9.21 -10.20 0.84
CA LEU A 14 8.09 -9.42 0.34
C LEU A 14 8.39 -8.77 -1.01
N LEU A 15 9.59 -8.19 -1.17
CA LEU A 15 9.98 -7.55 -2.43
C LEU A 15 10.17 -8.57 -3.56
N ASP A 16 10.70 -9.77 -3.27
CA ASP A 16 10.85 -10.84 -4.23
C ASP A 16 9.46 -11.35 -4.66
N TRP A 17 8.54 -11.53 -3.73
CA TRP A 17 7.16 -11.90 -4.03
C TRP A 17 6.47 -10.83 -4.91
N MET A 18 6.61 -9.54 -4.59
CA MET A 18 6.06 -8.44 -5.39
C MET A 18 6.61 -8.44 -6.81
N TRP A 19 7.91 -8.71 -6.96
CA TRP A 19 8.55 -8.79 -8.28
C TRP A 19 8.01 -9.98 -9.11
N GLU A 20 7.85 -11.13 -8.48
CA GLU A 20 7.34 -12.34 -9.15
C GLU A 20 5.87 -12.22 -9.59
N HIS A 21 5.07 -11.42 -8.86
CA HIS A 21 3.65 -11.21 -9.12
C HIS A 21 3.35 -9.90 -9.86
N GLU A 22 4.37 -9.27 -10.45
CA GLU A 22 4.24 -8.04 -11.24
C GLU A 22 3.54 -6.89 -10.49
N GLU A 23 3.74 -6.82 -9.17
CA GLU A 23 3.25 -5.69 -8.36
C GLU A 23 4.05 -4.42 -8.67
N PHE A 24 3.42 -3.43 -9.29
CA PHE A 24 4.07 -2.23 -9.83
C PHE A 24 4.32 -1.11 -8.79
N LYS A 25 4.19 -1.41 -7.51
CA LYS A 25 4.47 -0.42 -6.47
C LYS A 25 5.96 -0.27 -6.21
N ILE A 26 6.38 0.98 -6.10
CA ILE A 26 7.77 1.31 -5.77
C ILE A 26 7.91 1.35 -4.25
N ILE A 27 8.25 0.22 -3.67
CA ILE A 27 8.54 0.08 -2.23
C ILE A 27 10.01 -0.29 -2.08
N ASN A 28 10.74 0.42 -1.24
CA ASN A 28 12.14 0.07 -0.94
C ASN A 28 12.21 -0.88 0.28
N LYS A 29 13.41 -1.43 0.52
CA LYS A 29 13.62 -2.42 1.59
C LYS A 29 13.26 -1.89 2.98
N VAL A 30 13.45 -0.61 3.27
CA VAL A 30 13.13 0.00 4.57
C VAL A 30 11.60 0.13 4.72
N GLU A 31 10.91 0.56 3.68
CA GLU A 31 9.47 0.65 3.63
C GLU A 31 8.81 -0.74 3.75
N ALA A 32 9.31 -1.74 3.03
CA ALA A 32 8.84 -3.12 3.13
C ALA A 32 9.01 -3.70 4.54
N GLN A 33 10.17 -3.46 5.18
CA GLN A 33 10.39 -3.89 6.56
C GLN A 33 9.45 -3.20 7.54
N MET A 34 9.22 -1.90 7.38
CA MET A 34 8.26 -1.16 8.19
C MET A 34 6.86 -1.78 8.11
N LEU A 35 6.39 -2.15 6.92
CA LEU A 35 5.08 -2.81 6.75
C LEU A 35 5.03 -4.15 7.50
N LEU A 36 6.07 -4.98 7.39
CA LEU A 36 6.16 -6.25 8.12
C LEU A 36 6.20 -6.06 9.64
N ASP A 37 6.94 -5.07 10.13
CA ASP A 37 7.04 -4.75 11.55
C ASP A 37 5.68 -4.32 12.14
N TYR A 38 4.87 -3.57 11.38
CA TYR A 38 3.50 -3.23 11.77
C TYR A 38 2.61 -4.47 11.86
N MET A 39 2.68 -5.36 10.88
CA MET A 39 1.95 -6.64 10.90
C MET A 39 2.32 -7.44 12.16
N GLU A 40 3.62 -7.56 12.42
CA GLU A 40 4.11 -8.27 13.60
C GLU A 40 3.62 -7.65 14.90
N GLY A 41 3.64 -6.33 15.00
CA GLY A 41 3.17 -5.58 16.17
C GLY A 41 1.67 -5.75 16.46
N HIS A 42 0.89 -6.19 15.48
CA HIS A 42 -0.56 -6.45 15.59
C HIS A 42 -0.91 -7.94 15.55
N ASP A 43 0.08 -8.81 15.82
CA ASP A 43 -0.09 -10.27 15.85
C ASP A 43 -0.49 -10.89 14.50
N TYR A 44 -0.22 -10.20 13.40
CA TYR A 44 -0.39 -10.73 12.05
C TYR A 44 0.94 -11.10 11.42
N ARG A 45 0.89 -12.00 10.44
CA ARG A 45 2.04 -12.38 9.60
C ARG A 45 1.59 -12.45 8.15
N LEU A 46 2.51 -12.15 7.26
CA LEU A 46 2.32 -12.43 5.83
C LEU A 46 2.88 -13.82 5.50
N SER A 47 2.20 -14.50 4.61
CA SER A 47 2.60 -15.78 4.06
C SER A 47 2.12 -15.89 2.62
N THR A 48 2.41 -16.99 1.96
CA THR A 48 1.79 -17.37 0.69
C THR A 48 0.98 -18.63 0.85
N ASP A 49 -0.15 -18.71 0.15
CA ASP A 49 -0.93 -19.94 0.04
C ASP A 49 -0.26 -20.95 -0.92
N LYS A 50 -0.93 -22.06 -1.20
CA LYS A 50 -0.41 -23.11 -2.10
C LYS A 50 -0.36 -22.69 -3.57
N GLU A 51 -1.17 -21.72 -3.93
CA GLU A 51 -1.25 -21.10 -5.25
C GLU A 51 -0.22 -19.98 -5.42
N GLY A 52 0.45 -19.55 -4.34
CA GLY A 52 1.42 -18.47 -4.32
C GLY A 52 0.83 -17.09 -4.03
N ASN A 53 -0.48 -16.98 -3.75
CA ASN A 53 -1.11 -15.70 -3.41
C ASN A 53 -0.68 -15.23 -2.02
N LEU A 54 -0.60 -13.92 -1.83
CA LEU A 54 -0.32 -13.34 -0.53
C LEU A 54 -1.51 -13.56 0.40
N VAL A 55 -1.22 -13.97 1.61
CA VAL A 55 -2.25 -14.16 2.65
C VAL A 55 -1.81 -13.53 3.97
N ARG A 56 -2.79 -12.98 4.67
CA ARG A 56 -2.63 -12.52 6.04
C ARG A 56 -3.01 -13.65 7.01
N VAL A 57 -2.19 -13.87 8.00
CA VAL A 57 -2.39 -14.91 9.00
C VAL A 57 -2.47 -14.26 10.37
N ASP A 58 -3.58 -14.48 11.10
CA ASP A 58 -3.68 -14.15 12.53
C ASP A 58 -2.96 -15.22 13.34
N VAL A 59 -1.91 -14.84 14.07
CA VAL A 59 -1.12 -15.80 14.86
C VAL A 59 -1.78 -16.22 16.17
N ASN A 60 -2.84 -15.50 16.57
CA ASN A 60 -3.63 -15.80 17.76
C ASN A 60 -4.80 -16.75 17.47
N ASP A 61 -5.12 -17.00 16.21
CA ASP A 61 -6.15 -17.96 15.83
C ASP A 61 -5.56 -19.37 15.72
N ASP A 62 -6.08 -20.28 16.54
CA ASP A 62 -5.65 -21.69 16.55
C ASP A 62 -5.93 -22.41 15.21
N GLN A 63 -6.76 -21.85 14.33
CA GLN A 63 -7.10 -22.40 13.02
C GLN A 63 -6.35 -21.73 11.87
N TYR A 64 -5.51 -20.74 12.14
CA TYR A 64 -4.85 -19.93 11.12
C TYR A 64 -5.85 -19.45 10.05
N ASP A 65 -6.74 -18.54 10.44
CA ASP A 65 -7.61 -17.90 9.46
C ASP A 65 -6.72 -17.15 8.45
N THR A 66 -6.78 -17.59 7.19
CA THR A 66 -5.97 -17.07 6.11
C THR A 66 -6.88 -16.32 5.16
N ASP A 67 -6.83 -15.00 5.24
CA ASP A 67 -7.50 -14.14 4.28
C ASP A 67 -6.59 -13.90 3.07
N GLU A 68 -7.15 -13.98 1.87
CA GLU A 68 -6.49 -13.47 0.67
C GLU A 68 -6.20 -11.99 0.87
N TYR A 69 -4.97 -11.58 0.60
CA TYR A 69 -4.46 -10.27 0.94
C TYR A 69 -3.68 -9.69 -0.22
N SER A 70 -3.82 -8.42 -0.44
CA SER A 70 -3.05 -7.69 -1.45
C SER A 70 -2.04 -6.74 -0.79
N VAL A 71 -1.08 -6.25 -1.57
CA VAL A 71 -0.17 -5.21 -1.09
C VAL A 71 -0.92 -3.91 -0.78
N ASP A 72 -2.04 -3.66 -1.45
CA ASP A 72 -2.91 -2.53 -1.16
C ASP A 72 -3.60 -2.67 0.20
N ASP A 73 -4.15 -3.85 0.50
CA ASP A 73 -4.75 -4.14 1.80
C ASP A 73 -3.72 -4.04 2.93
N LEU A 74 -2.46 -4.44 2.65
CA LEU A 74 -1.35 -4.29 3.59
C LEU A 74 -1.08 -2.81 3.89
N ILE A 75 -0.96 -1.97 2.87
CA ILE A 75 -0.73 -0.54 3.04
C ILE A 75 -1.90 0.12 3.78
N ASP A 76 -3.14 -0.19 3.39
CA ASP A 76 -4.35 0.37 4.02
C ASP A 76 -4.42 -0.01 5.51
N SER A 77 -4.18 -1.27 5.85
CA SER A 77 -4.17 -1.74 7.24
C SER A 77 -3.10 -1.03 8.07
N VAL A 78 -1.90 -0.87 7.53
CA VAL A 78 -0.80 -0.20 8.24
C VAL A 78 -1.08 1.30 8.39
N CYS A 79 -1.70 1.96 7.42
CA CYS A 79 -2.16 3.34 7.54
C CYS A 79 -3.16 3.50 8.69
N GLU A 80 -4.14 2.62 8.78
CA GLU A 80 -5.15 2.64 9.85
C GLU A 80 -4.50 2.45 11.23
N TRP A 81 -3.65 1.45 11.39
CA TRP A 81 -2.95 1.19 12.66
C TRP A 81 -2.01 2.33 13.06
N ASN A 82 -1.28 2.93 12.12
CA ASN A 82 -0.45 4.10 12.40
C ASN A 82 -1.29 5.27 12.90
N TYR A 83 -2.43 5.53 12.27
CA TYR A 83 -3.37 6.57 12.68
C TYR A 83 -3.91 6.33 14.09
N GLU A 84 -4.31 5.11 14.42
CA GLU A 84 -4.76 4.73 15.77
C GLU A 84 -3.66 4.96 16.81
N LEU A 85 -2.41 4.61 16.50
CA LEU A 85 -1.28 4.85 17.40
C LEU A 85 -1.02 6.34 17.61
N ILE A 86 -1.17 7.19 16.59
CA ILE A 86 -1.08 8.64 16.69
C ILE A 86 -2.17 9.19 17.61
N LEU A 87 -3.43 8.75 17.43
CA LEU A 87 -4.54 9.14 18.29
C LEU A 87 -4.31 8.76 19.73
N HIS A 88 -3.94 7.49 19.98
CA HIS A 88 -3.66 6.99 21.34
C HIS A 88 -2.51 7.76 22.00
N THR A 89 -1.40 7.98 21.28
CA THR A 89 -0.24 8.73 21.81
C THR A 89 -0.63 10.19 22.11
N THR A 90 -1.47 10.80 21.26
CA THR A 90 -2.00 12.15 21.49
C THR A 90 -2.85 12.23 22.77
N GLU A 91 -3.67 11.21 23.05
CA GLU A 91 -4.49 11.16 24.27
C GLU A 91 -3.63 10.95 25.49
N GLU A 92 -2.58 10.12 25.42
CA GLU A 92 -1.63 9.95 26.53
C GLU A 92 -0.89 11.23 26.87
N MET A 93 -0.45 12.00 25.87
CA MET A 93 0.21 13.30 26.07
C MET A 93 -0.69 14.35 26.73
N LYS A 94 -2.02 14.21 26.71
CA LYS A 94 -2.97 15.14 27.34
C LYS A 94 -3.22 14.84 28.82
N LYS A 95 -2.75 13.72 29.35
CA LYS A 95 -2.96 13.36 30.76
C LYS A 95 -2.23 14.34 31.67
N SER A 96 -2.90 14.80 32.73
CA SER A 96 -2.39 15.85 33.62
C SER A 96 -1.34 15.37 34.64
N ASP A 97 -1.17 14.06 34.78
CA ASP A 97 -0.30 13.39 35.79
C ASP A 97 0.95 12.76 35.15
N ILE A 98 1.25 13.11 33.88
CA ILE A 98 2.41 12.61 33.18
C ILE A 98 3.69 13.34 33.63
N SER A 99 4.76 12.60 33.90
CA SER A 99 6.07 13.17 34.21
C SER A 99 6.78 13.73 32.96
N ASP A 100 7.71 14.69 33.15
CA ASP A 100 8.49 15.25 32.04
C ASP A 100 9.25 14.17 31.25
N ALA A 101 9.73 13.12 31.91
CA ALA A 101 10.45 12.02 31.30
C ALA A 101 9.50 11.12 30.42
N GLU A 102 8.27 10.92 30.86
CA GLU A 102 7.26 10.19 30.10
C GLU A 102 6.78 11.03 28.92
N TYR A 103 6.57 12.33 29.13
CA TYR A 103 6.20 13.25 28.06
C TYR A 103 7.25 13.26 26.95
N SER A 104 8.55 13.34 27.29
CA SER A 104 9.63 13.29 26.29
C SER A 104 9.63 11.99 25.49
N LYS A 105 9.35 10.85 26.11
CA LYS A 105 9.24 9.56 25.40
C LYS A 105 8.05 9.52 24.45
N LEU A 106 6.92 10.08 24.86
CA LEU A 106 5.75 10.17 24.00
C LEU A 106 5.97 11.14 22.82
N GLU A 107 6.71 12.22 23.05
CA GLU A 107 7.10 13.15 21.99
C GLU A 107 8.02 12.48 20.96
N GLU A 108 9.02 11.70 21.39
CA GLU A 108 9.88 10.91 20.51
C GLU A 108 9.05 9.89 19.71
N LYS A 109 8.14 9.17 20.37
CA LYS A 109 7.22 8.22 19.72
C LYS A 109 6.34 8.93 18.71
N MET A 110 5.75 10.07 19.04
CA MET A 110 4.92 10.86 18.15
C MET A 110 5.68 11.32 16.91
N ASN A 111 6.92 11.76 17.05
CA ASN A 111 7.74 12.17 15.92
C ASN A 111 8.02 10.99 14.99
N SER A 112 8.35 9.82 15.54
CA SER A 112 8.53 8.60 14.74
C SER A 112 7.26 8.19 13.98
N LEU A 113 6.09 8.22 14.64
CA LEU A 113 4.81 7.90 13.99
C LEU A 113 4.47 8.87 12.85
N LYS A 114 4.77 10.16 13.02
CA LYS A 114 4.56 11.16 11.96
C LYS A 114 5.53 11.00 10.78
N GLU A 115 6.76 10.56 11.01
CA GLU A 115 7.68 10.21 9.93
C GLU A 115 7.17 9.00 9.14
N GLN A 116 6.65 7.99 9.85
CA GLN A 116 6.03 6.81 9.24
C GLN A 116 4.77 7.19 8.46
N GLU A 117 3.91 8.08 9.00
CA GLU A 117 2.72 8.61 8.31
C GLU A 117 3.08 9.19 6.94
N GLN A 118 4.15 10.00 6.86
CA GLN A 118 4.58 10.58 5.57
C GLN A 118 5.00 9.51 4.54
N ILE A 119 5.62 8.42 5.00
CA ILE A 119 5.97 7.30 4.12
C ILE A 119 4.71 6.58 3.67
N LEU A 120 3.80 6.30 4.59
CA LEU A 120 2.53 5.61 4.32
C LEU A 120 1.64 6.40 3.36
N ASP A 121 1.52 7.71 3.56
CA ASP A 121 0.78 8.60 2.65
C ASP A 121 1.32 8.50 1.22
N LYS A 122 2.64 8.49 1.07
CA LYS A 122 3.27 8.31 -0.24
C LYS A 122 2.96 6.95 -0.87
N LEU A 123 3.00 5.87 -0.08
CA LEU A 123 2.66 4.52 -0.57
C LEU A 123 1.19 4.43 -0.94
N PHE A 124 0.31 4.99 -0.13
CA PHE A 124 -1.13 5.04 -0.39
C PHE A 124 -1.48 5.85 -1.64
N ASP A 125 -0.82 6.98 -1.87
CA ASP A 125 -1.00 7.78 -3.08
C ASP A 125 -0.54 7.03 -4.33
N GLN A 126 0.51 6.21 -4.25
CA GLN A 126 0.93 5.33 -5.36
C GLN A 126 -0.16 4.30 -5.70
N THR A 127 -0.79 3.70 -4.69
CA THR A 127 -1.93 2.77 -4.86
C THR A 127 -3.07 3.41 -5.63
N LYS A 128 -3.52 4.59 -5.19
CA LYS A 128 -4.58 5.34 -5.87
C LYS A 128 -4.20 5.74 -7.30
N TYR A 129 -2.94 6.10 -7.51
CA TYR A 129 -2.45 6.47 -8.84
C TYR A 129 -2.42 5.27 -9.77
N ALA A 130 -1.96 4.10 -9.30
CA ALA A 130 -1.94 2.87 -10.08
C ALA A 130 -3.36 2.45 -10.50
N ALA A 131 -4.33 2.43 -9.58
CA ALA A 131 -5.73 2.12 -9.88
C ALA A 131 -6.33 3.10 -10.92
N LYS A 132 -6.00 4.39 -10.80
CA LYS A 132 -6.45 5.39 -11.77
C LYS A 132 -5.83 5.19 -13.16
N VAL A 133 -4.56 4.85 -13.24
CA VAL A 133 -3.87 4.55 -14.51
C VAL A 133 -4.44 3.31 -15.15
N GLU A 134 -4.73 2.26 -14.39
CA GLU A 134 -5.34 1.03 -14.88
C GLU A 134 -6.75 1.29 -15.45
N LEU A 135 -7.58 2.05 -14.73
CA LEU A 135 -8.90 2.44 -15.21
C LEU A 135 -8.82 3.22 -16.52
N LEU A 136 -7.95 4.23 -16.59
CA LEU A 136 -7.74 5.03 -17.80
C LEU A 136 -7.21 4.19 -18.97
N ALA A 137 -6.29 3.26 -18.70
CA ALA A 137 -5.78 2.35 -19.73
C ALA A 137 -6.87 1.44 -20.29
N THR A 138 -7.76 0.94 -19.43
CA THR A 138 -8.91 0.12 -19.81
C THR A 138 -9.89 0.92 -20.67
N GLU A 139 -10.28 2.11 -20.25
CA GLU A 139 -11.16 3.00 -20.99
C GLU A 139 -10.60 3.38 -22.36
N LEU A 140 -9.30 3.68 -22.44
CA LEU A 140 -8.61 3.97 -23.70
C LEU A 140 -8.57 2.75 -24.62
N ALA A 141 -8.34 1.56 -24.09
CA ALA A 141 -8.33 0.32 -24.88
C ALA A 141 -9.72 0.02 -25.44
N GLU A 142 -10.77 0.15 -24.65
CA GLU A 142 -12.16 -0.04 -25.10
C GLU A 142 -12.56 1.00 -26.17
N ALA A 143 -12.22 2.27 -25.96
CA ALA A 143 -12.47 3.33 -26.94
C ALA A 143 -11.72 3.10 -28.25
N PHE A 144 -10.46 2.62 -28.16
CA PHE A 144 -9.67 2.27 -29.33
C PHE A 144 -10.29 1.11 -30.12
N VAL A 145 -10.70 0.03 -29.46
CA VAL A 145 -11.36 -1.12 -30.10
C VAL A 145 -12.67 -0.70 -30.77
N ALA A 146 -13.49 0.10 -30.09
CA ALA A 146 -14.74 0.61 -30.64
C ALA A 146 -14.50 1.52 -31.87
N ASN A 147 -13.46 2.34 -31.83
CA ASN A 147 -13.08 3.21 -32.96
C ASN A 147 -12.52 2.41 -34.14
N LEU A 148 -11.71 1.39 -33.87
CA LEU A 148 -11.16 0.47 -34.84
C LEU A 148 -12.29 -0.24 -35.65
N GLN A 149 -13.32 -0.72 -34.92
CA GLN A 149 -14.47 -1.37 -35.53
C GLN A 149 -15.31 -0.45 -36.44
N ARG A 150 -15.41 0.84 -36.07
CA ARG A 150 -16.20 1.83 -36.80
C ARG A 150 -15.47 2.48 -37.95
N ASN A 151 -14.23 2.81 -37.80
CA ASN A 151 -13.51 3.78 -38.62
C ASN A 151 -12.25 3.23 -39.31
N GLY A 152 -11.81 2.02 -38.96
CA GLY A 152 -10.58 1.41 -39.44
C GLY A 152 -9.34 1.87 -38.71
N VAL A 153 -8.20 1.23 -39.02
CA VAL A 153 -6.94 1.32 -38.25
C VAL A 153 -6.38 2.75 -38.20
N ASP A 154 -6.27 3.42 -39.35
CA ASP A 154 -5.60 4.73 -39.42
C ASP A 154 -6.31 5.79 -38.59
N LYS A 155 -7.62 5.77 -38.55
CA LYS A 155 -8.44 6.72 -37.83
C LYS A 155 -8.46 6.42 -36.33
N ALA A 156 -8.46 5.13 -35.93
CA ALA A 156 -8.40 4.69 -34.57
C ALA A 156 -7.05 5.05 -33.93
N VAL A 157 -5.94 4.85 -34.65
CA VAL A 157 -4.60 5.24 -34.19
C VAL A 157 -4.48 6.76 -34.05
N GLY A 158 -5.02 7.53 -35.03
CA GLY A 158 -5.04 8.99 -34.94
C GLY A 158 -5.75 9.50 -33.68
N THR A 159 -6.96 8.99 -33.41
CA THR A 159 -7.74 9.37 -32.21
C THR A 159 -7.05 8.99 -30.90
N LEU A 160 -6.40 7.82 -30.84
CA LEU A 160 -5.65 7.38 -29.67
C LEU A 160 -4.45 8.31 -29.41
N CYS A 161 -3.71 8.67 -30.46
CA CYS A 161 -2.57 9.59 -30.33
C CYS A 161 -2.99 11.00 -29.88
N GLU A 162 -4.17 11.47 -30.30
CA GLU A 162 -4.73 12.74 -29.82
C GLU A 162 -5.13 12.65 -28.35
N ALA A 163 -5.83 11.60 -27.94
CA ALA A 163 -6.24 11.40 -26.55
C ALA A 163 -5.04 11.34 -25.58
N ILE A 164 -3.97 10.63 -25.93
CA ILE A 164 -2.74 10.55 -25.12
C ILE A 164 -2.03 11.91 -25.04
N ARG A 165 -2.13 12.73 -26.09
CA ARG A 165 -1.48 14.05 -26.13
C ARG A 165 -2.24 15.11 -25.36
N ASP A 166 -3.57 15.02 -25.32
CA ASP A 166 -4.46 16.03 -24.74
C ASP A 166 -4.76 15.81 -23.24
N GLU A 167 -4.38 14.66 -22.67
CA GLU A 167 -4.33 14.47 -21.22
C GLU A 167 -2.91 14.78 -20.69
N PRO A 168 -2.59 16.04 -20.35
CA PRO A 168 -1.41 16.29 -19.54
C PRO A 168 -1.64 15.59 -18.19
N LEU A 169 -0.70 14.74 -17.80
CA LEU A 169 -0.56 14.32 -16.41
C LEU A 169 -0.64 15.60 -15.59
N LYS A 170 -1.77 15.87 -14.97
CA LYS A 170 -1.90 16.99 -14.05
C LYS A 170 -0.96 16.70 -12.91
N GLU A 171 0.25 17.27 -12.98
CA GLU A 171 1.13 17.39 -11.84
C GLU A 171 0.27 17.88 -10.69
N GLY A 172 0.24 17.08 -9.61
CA GLY A 172 -0.59 17.36 -8.46
C GLY A 172 -0.40 18.81 -8.03
N ASP A 173 -1.52 19.48 -7.90
CA ASP A 173 -1.63 20.86 -7.43
C ASP A 173 -0.92 20.97 -6.07
N ARG A 174 0.36 21.35 -6.10
CA ARG A 174 1.10 21.77 -4.92
C ARG A 174 0.53 23.10 -4.50
N GLY A 175 -0.68 23.05 -3.96
CA GLY A 175 -1.32 24.16 -3.31
C GLY A 175 -0.49 24.60 -2.12
N GLY A 176 0.36 25.57 -2.32
CA GLY A 176 0.93 26.35 -1.26
C GLY A 176 -0.16 27.13 -0.52
N ARG A 177 -0.19 26.93 0.80
CA ARG A 177 -0.33 28.01 1.81
C ARG A 177 -0.17 27.41 3.19
#